data_993c1a3c13899d9cd833b213b84c15cd
#
_entry.id   993c1a3c13899d9cd833b213b84c15cd
#
_cell.length_a   1.000
_cell.length_b   1.000
_cell.length_c   1.000
_cell.angle_alpha   90.00
_cell.angle_beta   90.00
_cell.angle_gamma   90.00
#
_symmetry.space_group_name_H-M   'P 1'
#
loop_
_entity.id
_entity.type
_entity.pdbx_description
1 polymer ?
#
loop_
_entity_poly.entity_id
_entity_poly.type
_entity_poly.pdbx_seq_one_letter_code
_entity_poly.pdbx_strand_id
1 'polypeptide(L)'
;MDQAESLISDYAVSEHFMFLDPKAKENVEPVLTAFFRAASEGGPASLDGLKAKDVEAVLLNGMARLNLSVDQKRAVPDQLEAFFAFLKDTGRFPPAGAWRMCVEANRKRYLDSLRADGSVKGTTFKKQYTDVGRNDPCPCGSGKKFKKCCMELIQ
;
A
#
# COMPACT_ATOMS: atom_id res chain seq x y z
N MET A 1 -15.16 -10.29 7.54
CA MET A 1 -14.78 -11.26 6.48
C MET A 1 -15.94 -11.54 5.54
N ASP A 2 -17.11 -11.91 6.04
CA ASP A 2 -18.27 -12.25 5.19
C ASP A 2 -18.68 -11.15 4.21
N GLN A 3 -18.65 -9.89 4.66
CA GLN A 3 -18.97 -8.75 3.78
C GLN A 3 -17.94 -8.61 2.66
N ALA A 4 -16.65 -8.78 2.96
CA ALA A 4 -15.59 -8.70 1.98
C ALA A 4 -15.72 -9.81 0.93
N GLU A 5 -15.97 -11.04 1.35
CA GLU A 5 -16.15 -12.18 0.47
C GLU A 5 -17.35 -11.99 -0.48
N SER A 6 -18.46 -11.47 0.07
CA SER A 6 -19.65 -11.16 -0.73
C SER A 6 -19.37 -10.10 -1.79
N LEU A 7 -18.67 -9.03 -1.41
CA LEU A 7 -18.28 -7.96 -2.34
C LEU A 7 -17.34 -8.45 -3.44
N ILE A 8 -16.38 -9.29 -3.10
CA ILE A 8 -15.44 -9.88 -4.07
C ILE A 8 -16.19 -10.79 -5.05
N SER A 9 -17.12 -11.60 -4.56
CA SER A 9 -17.95 -12.48 -5.39
C SER A 9 -18.82 -11.69 -6.37
N ASP A 10 -19.46 -10.63 -5.89
CA ASP A 10 -20.26 -9.76 -6.73
C ASP A 10 -19.43 -9.04 -7.78
N TYR A 11 -18.23 -8.60 -7.40
CA TYR A 11 -17.29 -7.97 -8.31
C TYR A 11 -16.84 -8.93 -9.43
N ALA A 12 -16.58 -10.19 -9.10
CA ALA A 12 -16.10 -11.19 -10.06
C ALA A 12 -17.08 -11.46 -11.22
N VAL A 13 -18.37 -11.16 -11.04
CA VAL A 13 -19.39 -11.29 -12.09
C VAL A 13 -19.78 -9.95 -12.71
N SER A 14 -19.12 -8.86 -12.32
CA SER A 14 -19.40 -7.51 -12.81
C SER A 14 -18.71 -7.21 -14.14
N GLU A 15 -19.23 -6.22 -14.85
CA GLU A 15 -18.59 -5.71 -16.08
C GLU A 15 -17.19 -5.12 -15.80
N HIS A 16 -17.01 -4.50 -14.65
CA HIS A 16 -15.71 -3.95 -14.25
C HIS A 16 -14.62 -5.02 -14.19
N PHE A 17 -14.97 -6.22 -13.72
CA PHE A 17 -14.05 -7.35 -13.73
C PHE A 17 -13.82 -7.89 -15.15
N MET A 18 -14.88 -7.95 -15.97
CA MET A 18 -14.79 -8.47 -17.34
C MET A 18 -13.84 -7.66 -18.20
N PHE A 19 -13.81 -6.34 -18.02
CA PHE A 19 -12.94 -5.43 -18.78
C PHE A 19 -11.52 -5.31 -18.20
N LEU A 20 -11.24 -5.94 -17.08
CA LEU A 20 -9.91 -5.94 -16.48
C LEU A 20 -8.94 -6.75 -17.37
N ASP A 21 -7.68 -6.31 -17.42
CA ASP A 21 -6.62 -7.01 -18.14
C ASP A 21 -6.51 -8.47 -17.65
N PRO A 22 -6.37 -9.46 -18.55
CA PRO A 22 -6.26 -10.88 -18.18
C PRO A 22 -5.19 -11.17 -17.13
N LYS A 23 -4.04 -10.52 -17.20
CA LYS A 23 -2.97 -10.66 -16.19
C LYS A 23 -3.40 -10.16 -14.81
N ALA A 24 -4.18 -9.08 -14.79
CA ALA A 24 -4.71 -8.54 -13.55
C ALA A 24 -5.82 -9.41 -12.94
N LYS A 25 -6.51 -10.21 -13.76
CA LYS A 25 -7.56 -11.12 -13.28
C LYS A 25 -7.04 -12.31 -12.49
N GLU A 26 -5.83 -12.77 -12.77
CA GLU A 26 -5.29 -14.02 -12.22
C GLU A 26 -5.26 -14.05 -10.70
N ASN A 27 -4.99 -12.91 -10.05
CA ASN A 27 -4.82 -12.83 -8.61
C ASN A 27 -5.67 -11.74 -7.95
N VAL A 28 -6.80 -11.39 -8.54
CA VAL A 28 -7.73 -10.38 -8.00
C VAL A 28 -8.23 -10.78 -6.62
N GLU A 29 -8.69 -12.00 -6.45
CA GLU A 29 -9.25 -12.47 -5.17
C GLU A 29 -8.24 -12.41 -4.03
N PRO A 30 -7.02 -12.98 -4.15
CA PRO A 30 -6.01 -12.85 -3.10
C PRO A 30 -5.63 -11.39 -2.80
N VAL A 31 -5.54 -10.55 -3.83
CA VAL A 31 -5.19 -9.13 -3.67
C VAL A 31 -6.28 -8.39 -2.91
N LEU A 32 -7.54 -8.55 -3.29
CA LEU A 32 -8.66 -7.91 -2.60
C LEU A 32 -8.82 -8.41 -1.17
N THR A 33 -8.65 -9.70 -0.93
CA THR A 33 -8.67 -10.29 0.41
C THR A 33 -7.56 -9.69 1.28
N ALA A 34 -6.36 -9.56 0.73
CA ALA A 34 -5.23 -8.94 1.42
C ALA A 34 -5.48 -7.45 1.71
N PHE A 35 -6.11 -6.74 0.78
CA PHE A 35 -6.51 -5.34 0.97
C PHE A 35 -7.46 -5.19 2.16
N PHE A 36 -8.54 -5.99 2.20
CA PHE A 36 -9.49 -5.93 3.30
C PHE A 36 -8.86 -6.28 4.64
N ARG A 37 -7.99 -7.27 4.66
CA ARG A 37 -7.25 -7.64 5.88
C ARG A 37 -6.37 -6.48 6.37
N ALA A 38 -5.57 -5.89 5.50
CA ALA A 38 -4.71 -4.78 5.84
C ALA A 38 -5.50 -3.54 6.28
N ALA A 39 -6.63 -3.26 5.63
CA ALA A 39 -7.51 -2.17 6.01
C ALA A 39 -8.14 -2.39 7.39
N SER A 40 -8.47 -3.64 7.74
CA SER A 40 -9.04 -3.98 9.05
C SER A 40 -8.00 -3.90 10.17
N GLU A 41 -6.77 -4.30 9.91
CA GLU A 41 -5.69 -4.28 10.90
C GLU A 41 -5.21 -2.87 11.25
N GLY A 42 -5.13 -1.99 10.24
CA GLY A 42 -4.57 -0.65 10.41
C GLY A 42 -5.60 0.48 10.44
N GLY A 43 -6.88 0.17 10.29
CA GLY A 43 -7.92 1.18 10.10
C GLY A 43 -9.21 0.89 10.85
N PRO A 44 -10.32 1.48 10.40
CA PRO A 44 -11.63 1.31 11.03
C PRO A 44 -12.13 -0.13 10.94
N ALA A 45 -13.02 -0.50 11.86
CA ALA A 45 -13.59 -1.86 11.93
C ALA A 45 -14.51 -2.21 10.74
N SER A 46 -14.97 -1.22 9.98
CA SER A 46 -15.81 -1.41 8.79
C SER A 46 -15.35 -0.55 7.63
N LEU A 47 -15.68 -0.96 6.40
CA LEU A 47 -15.37 -0.20 5.18
C LEU A 47 -16.03 1.18 5.15
N ASP A 48 -17.17 1.35 5.82
CA ASP A 48 -17.87 2.63 5.86
C ASP A 48 -17.04 3.73 6.51
N GLY A 49 -16.13 3.38 7.40
CA GLY A 49 -15.21 4.30 8.06
C GLY A 49 -13.88 4.51 7.35
N LEU A 50 -13.65 3.80 6.24
CA LEU A 50 -12.38 3.88 5.51
C LEU A 50 -12.23 5.23 4.81
N LYS A 51 -11.10 5.90 5.06
CA LYS A 51 -10.76 7.18 4.45
C LYS A 51 -9.69 7.02 3.37
N ALA A 52 -9.57 8.00 2.49
CA ALA A 52 -8.55 7.99 1.44
C ALA A 52 -7.13 7.80 1.98
N LYS A 53 -6.80 8.42 3.12
CA LYS A 53 -5.49 8.26 3.78
C LYS A 53 -5.24 6.81 4.24
N ASP A 54 -6.28 6.10 4.64
CA ASP A 54 -6.17 4.70 5.05
C ASP A 54 -5.89 3.82 3.82
N VAL A 55 -6.53 4.12 2.69
CA VAL A 55 -6.26 3.46 1.41
C VAL A 55 -4.82 3.70 0.96
N GLU A 56 -4.32 4.93 1.08
CA GLU A 56 -2.93 5.26 0.78
C GLU A 56 -1.96 4.42 1.62
N ALA A 57 -2.18 4.35 2.93
CA ALA A 57 -1.35 3.58 3.85
C ALA A 57 -1.38 2.08 3.50
N VAL A 58 -2.54 1.52 3.20
CA VAL A 58 -2.68 0.12 2.79
C VAL A 58 -1.96 -0.14 1.48
N LEU A 59 -2.11 0.73 0.48
CA LEU A 59 -1.44 0.60 -0.81
C LEU A 59 0.08 0.62 -0.68
N LEU A 60 0.62 1.63 -0.01
CA LEU A 60 2.07 1.86 0.05
C LEU A 60 2.79 0.93 1.03
N ASN A 61 2.15 0.50 2.10
CA ASN A 61 2.75 -0.36 3.12
C ASN A 61 2.25 -1.80 3.05
N GLY A 62 0.93 -2.01 3.03
CA GLY A 62 0.33 -3.34 3.04
C GLY A 62 0.50 -4.08 1.72
N MET A 63 0.01 -3.49 0.64
CA MET A 63 0.00 -4.14 -0.67
C MET A 63 1.40 -4.28 -1.27
N ALA A 64 2.29 -3.32 -1.06
CA ALA A 64 3.65 -3.37 -1.56
C ALA A 64 4.49 -4.49 -0.92
N ARG A 65 4.11 -4.94 0.27
CA ARG A 65 4.82 -5.98 1.03
C ARG A 65 4.22 -7.38 0.90
N LEU A 66 3.20 -7.55 0.07
CA LEU A 66 2.62 -8.87 -0.17
C LEU A 66 3.64 -9.79 -0.84
N ASN A 67 3.51 -11.09 -0.54
CA ASN A 67 4.33 -12.11 -1.17
C ASN A 67 3.80 -12.44 -2.58
N LEU A 68 3.98 -11.49 -3.48
CA LEU A 68 3.58 -11.57 -4.89
C LEU A 68 4.79 -11.30 -5.77
N SER A 69 4.75 -11.78 -7.02
CA SER A 69 5.76 -11.41 -8.02
C SER A 69 5.70 -9.91 -8.32
N VAL A 70 6.77 -9.35 -8.87
CA VAL A 70 6.81 -7.93 -9.25
C VAL A 70 5.73 -7.58 -10.26
N ASP A 71 5.43 -8.47 -11.21
CA ASP A 71 4.38 -8.25 -12.20
C ASP A 71 2.98 -8.24 -11.57
N GLN A 72 2.73 -9.12 -10.62
CA GLN A 72 1.49 -9.14 -9.84
C GLN A 72 1.34 -7.89 -8.99
N LYS A 73 2.42 -7.43 -8.36
CA LYS A 73 2.42 -6.17 -7.59
C LYS A 73 2.16 -4.95 -8.46
N ARG A 74 2.70 -4.92 -9.68
CA ARG A 74 2.45 -3.83 -10.64
C ARG A 74 1.00 -3.74 -11.08
N ALA A 75 0.28 -4.85 -11.10
CA ALA A 75 -1.13 -4.91 -11.45
C ALA A 75 -2.07 -4.46 -10.30
N VAL A 76 -1.60 -4.40 -9.07
CA VAL A 76 -2.42 -4.05 -7.89
C VAL A 76 -3.16 -2.73 -8.04
N PRO A 77 -2.56 -1.61 -8.49
CA PRO A 77 -3.29 -0.37 -8.69
C PRO A 77 -4.47 -0.52 -9.64
N ASP A 78 -4.31 -1.20 -10.76
CA ASP A 78 -5.38 -1.43 -11.74
C ASP A 78 -6.51 -2.26 -11.13
N GLN A 79 -6.18 -3.29 -10.37
CA GLN A 79 -7.15 -4.14 -9.67
C GLN A 79 -7.96 -3.35 -8.65
N LEU A 80 -7.31 -2.53 -7.84
CA LEU A 80 -7.97 -1.70 -6.83
C LEU A 80 -8.83 -0.62 -7.48
N GLU A 81 -8.36 0.05 -8.51
CA GLU A 81 -9.12 1.07 -9.21
C GLU A 81 -10.40 0.50 -9.83
N ALA A 82 -10.31 -0.66 -10.48
CA ALA A 82 -11.47 -1.32 -11.06
C ALA A 82 -12.47 -1.76 -10.00
N PHE A 83 -12.00 -2.29 -8.88
CA PHE A 83 -12.86 -2.68 -7.75
C PHE A 83 -13.56 -1.48 -7.11
N PHE A 84 -12.85 -0.38 -6.91
CA PHE A 84 -13.43 0.84 -6.34
C PHE A 84 -14.42 1.49 -7.30
N ALA A 85 -14.19 1.44 -8.61
CA ALA A 85 -15.15 1.87 -9.61
C ALA A 85 -16.45 1.05 -9.52
N PHE A 86 -16.33 -0.25 -9.35
CA PHE A 86 -17.48 -1.14 -9.12
C PHE A 86 -18.26 -0.74 -7.85
N LEU A 87 -17.58 -0.52 -6.73
CA LEU A 87 -18.22 -0.11 -5.49
C LEU A 87 -18.94 1.23 -5.61
N LYS A 88 -18.35 2.18 -6.33
CA LYS A 88 -18.95 3.49 -6.60
C LYS A 88 -20.20 3.37 -7.48
N ASP A 89 -20.10 2.65 -8.59
CA ASP A 89 -21.16 2.55 -9.59
C ASP A 89 -22.37 1.77 -9.07
N THR A 90 -22.15 0.81 -8.16
CA THR A 90 -23.24 0.08 -7.50
C THR A 90 -23.88 0.86 -6.35
N GLY A 91 -23.30 2.01 -5.96
CA GLY A 91 -23.81 2.85 -4.88
C GLY A 91 -23.64 2.27 -3.47
N ARG A 92 -22.94 1.15 -3.33
CA ARG A 92 -22.74 0.49 -2.02
C ARG A 92 -21.83 1.29 -1.10
N PHE A 93 -20.78 1.90 -1.69
CA PHE A 93 -19.79 2.70 -0.95
C PHE A 93 -19.51 3.99 -1.72
N PRO A 94 -20.29 5.06 -1.49
CA PRO A 94 -20.06 6.36 -2.14
C PRO A 94 -18.63 6.88 -2.03
N PRO A 95 -17.90 6.69 -0.90
CA PRO A 95 -16.50 7.11 -0.76
C PRO A 95 -15.53 6.37 -1.69
N ALA A 96 -15.92 5.28 -2.32
CA ALA A 96 -15.04 4.50 -3.20
C ALA A 96 -14.48 5.32 -4.37
N GLY A 97 -15.18 6.35 -4.83
CA GLY A 97 -14.66 7.28 -5.83
C GLY A 97 -13.41 8.02 -5.34
N ALA A 98 -13.40 8.45 -4.10
CA ALA A 98 -12.23 9.09 -3.48
C ALA A 98 -11.09 8.08 -3.28
N TRP A 99 -11.40 6.84 -2.92
CA TRP A 99 -10.42 5.76 -2.80
C TRP A 99 -9.73 5.47 -4.13
N ARG A 100 -10.50 5.42 -5.21
CA ARG A 100 -9.99 5.24 -6.56
C ARG A 100 -9.03 6.36 -6.94
N MET A 101 -9.42 7.61 -6.71
CA MET A 101 -8.57 8.77 -6.97
C MET A 101 -7.29 8.73 -6.15
N CYS A 102 -7.36 8.27 -4.92
CA CYS A 102 -6.19 8.09 -4.04
C CYS A 102 -5.21 7.07 -4.61
N VAL A 103 -5.69 5.93 -5.10
CA VAL A 103 -4.86 4.92 -5.75
C VAL A 103 -4.20 5.49 -7.01
N GLU A 104 -4.96 6.19 -7.85
CA GLU A 104 -4.45 6.82 -9.05
C GLU A 104 -3.35 7.85 -8.74
N ALA A 105 -3.57 8.71 -7.75
CA ALA A 105 -2.60 9.72 -7.34
C ALA A 105 -1.31 9.11 -6.78
N ASN A 106 -1.38 7.96 -6.14
CA ASN A 106 -0.23 7.28 -5.52
C ASN A 106 0.34 6.14 -6.38
N ARG A 107 -0.21 5.89 -7.56
CA ARG A 107 0.23 4.81 -8.47
C ARG A 107 1.73 4.88 -8.75
N LYS A 108 2.23 6.04 -9.17
CA LYS A 108 3.63 6.24 -9.48
C LYS A 108 4.52 5.99 -8.25
N ARG A 109 4.15 6.55 -7.12
CA ARG A 109 4.86 6.38 -5.85
C ARG A 109 4.93 4.91 -5.44
N TYR A 110 3.82 4.19 -5.57
CA TYR A 110 3.76 2.75 -5.31
C TYR A 110 4.68 1.97 -6.24
N LEU A 111 4.59 2.20 -7.55
CA LEU A 111 5.42 1.50 -8.54
C LEU A 111 6.91 1.80 -8.37
N ASP A 112 7.27 3.06 -8.09
CA ASP A 112 8.66 3.47 -7.86
C ASP A 112 9.24 2.87 -6.57
N SER A 113 8.41 2.50 -5.60
CA SER A 113 8.83 1.85 -4.36
C SER A 113 9.23 0.39 -4.55
N LEU A 114 8.79 -0.25 -5.63
CA LEU A 114 9.08 -1.65 -5.93
C LEU A 114 10.45 -1.82 -6.58
N ARG A 115 11.20 -2.84 -6.14
CA ARG A 115 12.44 -3.26 -6.78
C ARG A 115 12.16 -4.31 -7.85
N ALA A 116 13.17 -4.60 -8.69
CA ALA A 116 13.05 -5.61 -9.74
C ALA A 116 12.71 -7.02 -9.21
N ASP A 117 13.11 -7.32 -7.97
CA ASP A 117 12.80 -8.59 -7.29
C ASP A 117 11.45 -8.60 -6.58
N GLY A 118 10.69 -7.49 -6.65
CA GLY A 118 9.40 -7.33 -5.98
C GLY A 118 9.49 -6.85 -4.54
N SER A 119 10.68 -6.67 -3.98
CA SER A 119 10.83 -6.10 -2.63
C SER A 119 10.62 -4.59 -2.63
N VAL A 120 10.27 -4.05 -1.46
CA VAL A 120 10.08 -2.60 -1.26
C VAL A 120 11.41 -1.94 -0.95
N LYS A 121 11.67 -0.81 -1.61
CA LYS A 121 12.82 0.03 -1.29
C LYS A 121 12.69 0.56 0.13
N GLY A 122 13.63 0.23 0.99
CA GLY A 122 13.69 0.75 2.35
C GLY A 122 14.01 2.25 2.35
N THR A 123 13.44 2.97 3.30
CA THR A 123 13.89 4.32 3.61
C THR A 123 15.26 4.23 4.29
N THR A 124 16.29 4.74 3.63
CA THR A 124 17.61 4.81 4.25
C THR A 124 17.63 5.98 5.23
N PHE A 125 17.89 5.68 6.49
CA PHE A 125 18.06 6.69 7.55
C PHE A 125 19.33 7.57 7.35
N LYS A 126 20.09 7.35 6.29
CA LYS A 126 21.35 8.09 6.03
C LYS A 126 21.17 9.60 5.95
N LYS A 127 20.00 10.11 5.58
CA LYS A 127 19.75 11.55 5.50
C LYS A 127 19.71 12.27 6.84
N GLN A 128 19.42 11.57 7.93
CA GLN A 128 19.34 12.19 9.27
C GLN A 128 20.70 12.54 9.86
N TYR A 129 21.78 11.98 9.32
CA TYR A 129 23.12 12.13 9.88
C TYR A 129 24.10 12.86 8.96
N THR A 130 23.65 13.37 7.80
CA THR A 130 24.51 14.05 6.84
C THR A 130 25.08 15.37 7.36
N ASP A 131 24.35 16.05 8.24
CA ASP A 131 24.75 17.35 8.82
C ASP A 131 25.41 17.22 10.19
N VAL A 132 25.60 15.99 10.70
CA VAL A 132 26.17 15.74 12.02
C VAL A 132 27.66 15.40 11.89
N GLY A 133 28.50 16.21 12.54
CA GLY A 133 29.95 15.97 12.62
C GLY A 133 30.24 14.80 13.59
N ARG A 134 31.42 14.19 13.40
CA ARG A 134 31.86 13.06 14.24
C ARG A 134 31.94 13.41 15.72
N ASN A 135 32.28 14.66 16.04
CA ASN A 135 32.39 15.15 17.42
C ASN A 135 31.13 15.82 17.96
N ASP A 136 30.10 15.94 17.12
CA ASP A 136 28.81 16.54 17.55
C ASP A 136 28.04 15.58 18.42
N PRO A 137 27.14 16.11 19.29
CA PRO A 137 26.23 15.25 20.05
C PRO A 137 25.40 14.38 19.13
N CYS A 138 25.24 13.11 19.48
CA CYS A 138 24.41 12.21 18.67
C CYS A 138 22.94 12.67 18.70
N PRO A 139 22.25 12.75 17.54
CA PRO A 139 20.85 13.16 17.48
C PRO A 139 19.90 12.17 18.16
N CYS A 140 20.36 10.97 18.54
CA CYS A 140 19.54 10.00 19.28
C CYS A 140 19.25 10.41 20.73
N GLY A 141 19.89 11.48 21.24
CA GLY A 141 19.69 11.96 22.60
C GLY A 141 20.45 11.22 23.68
N SER A 142 21.39 10.32 23.32
CA SER A 142 22.17 9.54 24.28
C SER A 142 23.21 10.35 25.05
N GLY A 143 23.50 11.61 24.64
CA GLY A 143 24.55 12.44 25.22
C GLY A 143 25.98 12.07 24.81
N LYS A 144 26.16 11.03 24.03
CA LYS A 144 27.47 10.61 23.51
C LYS A 144 27.77 11.30 22.19
N LYS A 145 29.06 11.43 21.87
CA LYS A 145 29.49 11.91 20.58
C LYS A 145 29.03 10.96 19.47
N PHE A 146 28.65 11.50 18.31
CA PHE A 146 28.14 10.72 17.19
C PHE A 146 29.06 9.57 16.80
N LYS A 147 30.37 9.80 16.76
CA LYS A 147 31.38 8.77 16.44
C LYS A 147 31.39 7.55 17.39
N LYS A 148 30.94 7.73 18.62
CA LYS A 148 30.90 6.69 19.65
C LYS A 148 29.49 6.13 19.88
N CYS A 149 28.53 6.50 19.08
CA CYS A 149 27.14 6.11 19.21
C CYS A 149 26.60 5.60 17.88
N CYS A 150 25.70 6.33 17.24
CA CYS A 150 25.02 5.88 16.03
C CYS A 150 25.93 5.69 14.82
N MET A 151 27.08 6.36 14.76
CA MET A 151 28.03 6.19 13.65
C MET A 151 28.58 4.75 13.57
N GLU A 152 28.76 4.08 14.70
CA GLU A 152 29.19 2.68 14.75
C GLU A 152 28.11 1.73 14.23
N LEU A 153 26.84 2.12 14.36
CA LEU A 153 25.69 1.33 13.90
C LEU A 153 25.41 1.48 12.40
N ILE A 154 25.98 2.51 11.77
CA ILE A 154 25.75 2.84 10.35
C ILE A 154 26.79 2.18 9.45
N GLN A 155 27.91 1.78 9.99
CA GLN A 155 28.95 1.06 9.25
C GLN A 155 28.56 -0.43 9.08
#